data_f2b430baaf573378ce9bf53796ec44c8
#
_entry.id   f2b430baaf573378ce9bf53796ec44c8
#
_cell.length_a   1.000
_cell.length_b   1.000
_cell.length_c   1.000
_cell.angle_alpha   90.00
_cell.angle_beta   90.00
_cell.angle_gamma   90.00
#
_symmetry.space_group_name_H-M   'P 1'
#
loop_
_entity.id
_entity.type
_entity.pdbx_description
1 polymer ?
#
loop_
_entity_poly.entity_id
_entity_poly.type
_entity_poly.pdbx_seq_one_letter_code
_entity_poly.pdbx_strand_id
1 'polypeptide(L)'
;MTMNGTASLEKEREATLAEIQRLQGFVVVALDEASDEADPDVAEREKTLALIQNLERKIEEIDYALATARKGNYGICEECGQPIDPERLALLPETTLCVKCKQVREKRRAW
;
A
#
# COMPACT_ATOMS: atom_id res chain seq x y z
N MET A 1 13.66 1.16 21.00
CA MET A 1 14.33 1.21 19.71
C MET A 1 13.37 1.37 18.59
N THR A 2 13.30 2.54 18.11
CA THR A 2 12.31 2.94 17.13
C THR A 2 12.70 2.64 15.69
N MET A 3 13.90 2.09 15.50
CA MET A 3 14.43 1.86 14.16
C MET A 3 13.76 0.73 13.41
N ASN A 4 13.11 -0.17 14.14
CA ASN A 4 12.52 -1.37 13.54
C ASN A 4 11.36 -1.05 12.60
N GLY A 5 10.59 -0.02 12.91
CA GLY A 5 9.48 0.37 12.08
C GLY A 5 9.90 0.83 10.70
N THR A 6 10.97 1.62 10.65
CA THR A 6 11.49 2.13 9.38
C THR A 6 12.02 0.99 8.50
N ALA A 7 12.72 0.03 9.11
CA ALA A 7 13.23 -1.11 8.37
C ALA A 7 12.10 -1.95 7.78
N SER A 8 11.02 -2.16 8.55
CA SER A 8 9.85 -2.88 8.06
C SER A 8 9.19 -2.16 6.90
N LEU A 9 9.09 -0.83 7.00
CA LEU A 9 8.50 -0.02 5.94
C LEU A 9 9.32 -0.08 4.65
N GLU A 10 10.64 0.02 4.77
CA GLU A 10 11.52 -0.06 3.62
C GLU A 10 11.43 -1.41 2.93
N LYS A 11 11.38 -2.48 3.72
CA LYS A 11 11.23 -3.83 3.21
C LYS A 11 9.90 -4.01 2.49
N GLU A 12 8.83 -3.51 3.07
CA GLU A 12 7.50 -3.56 2.47
C GLU A 12 7.47 -2.77 1.18
N ARG A 13 8.14 -1.62 1.15
CA ARG A 13 8.23 -0.80 -0.05
C ARG A 13 8.91 -1.55 -1.19
N GLU A 14 10.06 -2.17 -0.90
CA GLU A 14 10.78 -2.96 -1.89
C GLU A 14 9.94 -4.09 -2.44
N ALA A 15 9.28 -4.85 -1.56
CA ALA A 15 8.43 -5.96 -1.97
C ALA A 15 7.28 -5.47 -2.85
N THR A 16 6.68 -4.35 -2.49
CA THR A 16 5.56 -3.79 -3.25
C THR A 16 6.00 -3.31 -4.62
N LEU A 17 7.15 -2.64 -4.69
CA LEU A 17 7.69 -2.19 -5.97
C LEU A 17 8.02 -3.37 -6.88
N ALA A 18 8.59 -4.43 -6.33
CA ALA A 18 8.90 -5.63 -7.10
C ALA A 18 7.62 -6.26 -7.67
N GLU A 19 6.57 -6.27 -6.87
CA GLU A 19 5.29 -6.82 -7.32
C GLU A 19 4.68 -5.95 -8.43
N ILE A 20 4.76 -4.63 -8.29
CA ILE A 20 4.29 -3.72 -9.34
C ILE A 20 5.03 -3.99 -10.65
N GLN A 21 6.35 -4.11 -10.59
CA GLN A 21 7.15 -4.37 -11.78
C GLN A 21 6.80 -5.69 -12.43
N ARG A 22 6.58 -6.71 -11.62
CA ARG A 22 6.19 -8.02 -12.12
C ARG A 22 4.84 -7.95 -12.85
N LEU A 23 3.87 -7.26 -12.26
CA LEU A 23 2.55 -7.12 -12.86
C LEU A 23 2.58 -6.26 -14.12
N GLN A 24 3.38 -5.20 -14.12
CA GLN A 24 3.55 -4.36 -15.31
C GLN A 24 4.14 -5.15 -16.48
N GLY A 25 5.14 -5.97 -16.20
CA GLY A 25 5.72 -6.85 -17.22
C GLY A 25 4.70 -7.80 -17.80
N PHE A 26 3.84 -8.34 -16.95
CA PHE A 26 2.78 -9.22 -17.39
C PHE A 26 1.80 -8.51 -18.34
N VAL A 27 1.41 -7.28 -18.01
CA VAL A 27 0.50 -6.50 -18.84
C VAL A 27 1.12 -6.17 -20.19
N VAL A 28 2.40 -5.81 -20.21
CA VAL A 28 3.10 -5.49 -21.45
C VAL A 28 3.14 -6.70 -22.37
N VAL A 29 3.48 -7.87 -21.85
CA VAL A 29 3.51 -9.11 -22.65
C VAL A 29 2.12 -9.41 -23.20
N ALA A 30 1.09 -9.29 -22.37
CA ALA A 30 -0.29 -9.55 -22.80
C ALA A 30 -0.72 -8.62 -23.92
N LEU A 31 -0.30 -7.34 -23.86
CA LEU A 31 -0.62 -6.37 -24.90
C LEU A 31 0.07 -6.71 -26.23
N ASP A 32 1.32 -7.15 -26.15
CA ASP A 32 2.05 -7.53 -27.36
C ASP A 32 1.44 -8.76 -28.05
N GLU A 33 0.93 -9.69 -27.26
CA GLU A 33 0.35 -10.92 -27.80
C GLU A 33 -1.08 -10.75 -28.30
N ALA A 34 -1.78 -9.73 -27.82
CA ALA A 34 -3.20 -9.51 -28.10
C ALA A 34 -3.42 -8.64 -29.33
N SER A 35 -2.74 -8.94 -30.42
CA SER A 35 -2.69 -8.01 -31.53
C SER A 35 -3.92 -8.01 -32.44
N ASP A 36 -4.69 -9.08 -32.51
CA ASP A 36 -5.61 -9.16 -33.66
C ASP A 36 -7.06 -9.43 -33.39
N GLU A 37 -7.47 -9.79 -32.21
CA GLU A 37 -8.87 -10.17 -32.01
C GLU A 37 -9.40 -9.80 -30.65
N ALA A 38 -10.70 -9.90 -30.50
CA ALA A 38 -11.33 -9.72 -29.22
C ALA A 38 -10.66 -10.67 -28.22
N ASP A 39 -9.86 -10.08 -27.37
CA ASP A 39 -9.05 -10.80 -26.43
C ASP A 39 -9.91 -11.24 -25.25
N PRO A 40 -10.06 -12.57 -25.02
CA PRO A 40 -10.83 -13.02 -23.86
C PRO A 40 -10.19 -12.62 -22.54
N ASP A 41 -8.93 -12.16 -22.56
CA ASP A 41 -8.20 -11.76 -21.36
C ASP A 41 -8.31 -10.28 -21.05
N VAL A 42 -9.17 -9.52 -21.71
CA VAL A 42 -9.37 -8.10 -21.42
C VAL A 42 -9.73 -7.90 -19.94
N ALA A 43 -10.63 -8.74 -19.41
CA ALA A 43 -11.03 -8.65 -18.01
C ALA A 43 -9.84 -8.92 -17.09
N GLU A 44 -8.96 -9.85 -17.44
CA GLU A 44 -7.76 -10.13 -16.65
C GLU A 44 -6.80 -8.95 -16.65
N ARG A 45 -6.62 -8.29 -17.79
CA ARG A 45 -5.77 -7.11 -17.86
C ARG A 45 -6.31 -5.98 -17.01
N GLU A 46 -7.63 -5.79 -17.04
CA GLU A 46 -8.27 -4.77 -16.22
C GLU A 46 -8.08 -5.04 -14.73
N LYS A 47 -8.21 -6.31 -14.32
CA LYS A 47 -7.94 -6.71 -12.94
C LYS A 47 -6.50 -6.45 -12.55
N THR A 48 -5.57 -6.78 -13.44
CA THR A 48 -4.15 -6.56 -13.17
C THR A 48 -3.84 -5.08 -13.05
N LEU A 49 -4.40 -4.24 -13.91
CA LEU A 49 -4.21 -2.79 -13.82
C LEU A 49 -4.78 -2.24 -12.51
N ALA A 50 -5.94 -2.76 -12.07
CA ALA A 50 -6.51 -2.35 -10.79
C ALA A 50 -5.62 -2.75 -9.62
N LEU A 51 -5.02 -3.93 -9.68
CA LEU A 51 -4.06 -4.36 -8.67
C LEU A 51 -2.84 -3.45 -8.62
N ILE A 52 -2.32 -3.09 -9.79
CA ILE A 52 -1.19 -2.16 -9.87
C ILE A 52 -1.55 -0.82 -9.22
N GLN A 53 -2.73 -0.30 -9.51
CA GLN A 53 -3.18 0.96 -8.91
C GLN A 53 -3.28 0.87 -7.39
N ASN A 54 -3.78 -0.26 -6.88
CA ASN A 54 -3.86 -0.48 -5.44
C ASN A 54 -2.48 -0.54 -4.81
N LEU A 55 -1.54 -1.19 -5.48
CA LEU A 55 -0.16 -1.29 -4.98
C LEU A 55 0.54 0.07 -5.03
N GLU A 56 0.26 0.86 -6.06
CA GLU A 56 0.80 2.23 -6.14
C GLU A 56 0.29 3.10 -5.00
N ARG A 57 -0.99 2.95 -4.65
CA ARG A 57 -1.53 3.64 -3.47
C ARG A 57 -0.84 3.18 -2.19
N LYS A 58 -0.56 1.89 -2.10
CA LYS A 58 0.18 1.36 -0.96
C LYS A 58 1.57 1.99 -0.86
N ILE A 59 2.25 2.18 -1.99
CA ILE A 59 3.55 2.87 -2.00
C ILE A 59 3.40 4.28 -1.43
N GLU A 60 2.37 5.01 -1.83
CA GLU A 60 2.14 6.35 -1.29
C GLU A 60 1.94 6.32 0.22
N GLU A 61 1.18 5.35 0.72
CA GLU A 61 0.96 5.19 2.16
C GLU A 61 2.27 4.87 2.89
N ILE A 62 3.08 3.99 2.30
CA ILE A 62 4.38 3.64 2.87
C ILE A 62 5.29 4.86 2.91
N ASP A 63 5.34 5.63 1.83
CA ASP A 63 6.17 6.84 1.76
C ASP A 63 5.73 7.87 2.80
N TYR A 64 4.43 8.02 2.99
CA TYR A 64 3.90 8.90 4.04
C TYR A 64 4.32 8.41 5.42
N ALA A 65 4.20 7.11 5.67
CA ALA A 65 4.59 6.53 6.96
C ALA A 65 6.09 6.67 7.20
N LEU A 66 6.91 6.54 6.16
CA LEU A 66 8.36 6.75 6.28
C LEU A 66 8.67 8.20 6.64
N ALA A 67 7.99 9.15 6.01
CA ALA A 67 8.18 10.56 6.32
C ALA A 67 7.79 10.85 7.78
N THR A 68 6.69 10.27 8.23
CA THR A 68 6.22 10.40 9.61
C THR A 68 7.22 9.79 10.59
N ALA A 69 7.78 8.63 10.25
CA ALA A 69 8.78 7.96 11.09
C ALA A 69 10.04 8.81 11.23
N ARG A 70 10.46 9.47 10.16
CA ARG A 70 11.63 10.34 10.20
C ARG A 70 11.45 11.53 11.13
N LYS A 71 10.20 11.94 11.35
CA LYS A 71 9.87 13.00 12.31
C LYS A 71 9.75 12.46 13.74
N GLY A 72 9.95 11.16 13.95
CA GLY A 72 9.88 10.56 15.26
C GLY A 72 8.49 10.17 15.71
N ASN A 73 7.53 10.15 14.79
CA ASN A 73 6.12 9.88 15.12
C ASN A 73 5.65 8.49 14.74
N TYR A 74 6.57 7.60 14.41
CA TYR A 74 6.18 6.25 14.03
C TYR A 74 5.49 5.54 15.20
N GLY A 75 4.37 4.88 14.90
CA GLY A 75 3.62 4.13 15.92
C GLY A 75 2.68 4.98 16.75
N ILE A 76 2.57 6.26 16.44
CA ILE A 76 1.65 7.19 17.12
C ILE A 76 0.54 7.55 16.14
N CYS A 77 -0.71 7.41 16.59
CA CYS A 77 -1.85 7.79 15.76
C CYS A 77 -1.81 9.29 15.46
N GLU A 78 -1.86 9.64 14.19
CA GLU A 78 -1.79 11.05 13.79
C GLU A 78 -3.05 11.85 14.14
N GLU A 79 -4.16 11.16 14.40
CA GLU A 79 -5.41 11.84 14.77
C GLU A 79 -5.55 12.06 16.27
N CYS A 80 -5.35 11.02 17.07
CA CYS A 80 -5.61 11.11 18.50
C CYS A 80 -4.34 11.16 19.37
N GLY A 81 -3.18 10.93 18.76
CA GLY A 81 -1.91 11.01 19.50
C GLY A 81 -1.61 9.81 20.39
N GLN A 82 -2.45 8.80 20.36
CA GLN A 82 -2.23 7.61 21.19
C GLN A 82 -1.36 6.60 20.43
N PRO A 83 -0.65 5.73 21.16
CA PRO A 83 0.14 4.70 20.50
C PRO A 83 -0.75 3.74 19.72
N ILE A 84 -0.28 3.35 18.55
CA ILE A 84 -0.95 2.33 17.74
C ILE A 84 -0.54 0.97 18.28
N ASP A 85 -1.50 0.02 18.31
CA ASP A 85 -1.26 -1.34 18.77
C ASP A 85 -0.09 -1.96 18.00
N PRO A 86 0.92 -2.50 18.71
CA PRO A 86 2.06 -3.14 18.04
C PRO A 86 1.66 -4.28 17.11
N GLU A 87 0.60 -5.03 17.43
CA GLU A 87 0.13 -6.09 16.56
C GLU A 87 -0.38 -5.52 15.23
N ARG A 88 -1.07 -4.39 15.30
CA ARG A 88 -1.54 -3.72 14.09
C ARG A 88 -0.37 -3.21 13.26
N LEU A 89 0.66 -2.67 13.91
CA LEU A 89 1.86 -2.20 13.21
C LEU A 89 2.62 -3.35 12.56
N ALA A 90 2.62 -4.52 13.18
CA ALA A 90 3.28 -5.68 12.61
C ALA A 90 2.59 -6.13 11.32
N LEU A 91 1.27 -6.03 11.26
CA LEU A 91 0.49 -6.41 10.09
C LEU A 91 0.42 -5.31 9.06
N LEU A 92 0.38 -4.06 9.50
CA LEU A 92 0.24 -2.89 8.64
C LEU A 92 1.29 -1.87 9.03
N PRO A 93 2.56 -2.08 8.64
CA PRO A 93 3.61 -1.16 9.07
C PRO A 93 3.44 0.25 8.54
N GLU A 94 2.66 0.43 7.48
CA GLU A 94 2.40 1.74 6.89
C GLU A 94 1.26 2.50 7.58
N THR A 95 0.58 1.90 8.55
CA THR A 95 -0.56 2.58 9.18
C THR A 95 -0.11 3.77 10.03
N THR A 96 -0.88 4.86 9.96
CA THR A 96 -0.67 6.06 10.77
C THR A 96 -1.86 6.35 11.66
N LEU A 97 -2.85 5.46 11.66
CA LEU A 97 -4.07 5.60 12.46
C LEU A 97 -4.29 4.38 13.33
N CYS A 98 -4.77 4.60 14.55
CA CYS A 98 -5.23 3.50 15.37
C CYS A 98 -6.56 2.96 14.81
N VAL A 99 -7.00 1.80 15.32
CA VAL A 99 -8.22 1.16 14.82
C VAL A 99 -9.42 2.10 14.92
N LYS A 100 -9.57 2.76 16.07
CA LYS A 100 -10.70 3.66 16.29
C LYS A 100 -10.74 4.80 15.29
N CYS A 101 -9.60 5.47 15.09
CA CYS A 101 -9.54 6.61 14.18
C CYS A 101 -9.72 6.18 12.74
N LYS A 102 -9.20 5.02 12.38
CA LYS A 102 -9.39 4.46 11.05
C LYS A 102 -10.86 4.20 10.78
N GLN A 103 -11.55 3.59 11.73
CA GLN A 103 -12.99 3.33 11.60
C GLN A 103 -13.79 4.61 11.45
N VAL A 104 -13.47 5.62 12.24
CA VAL A 104 -14.15 6.91 12.15
C VAL A 104 -13.93 7.53 10.77
N ARG A 105 -12.71 7.50 10.28
CA ARG A 105 -12.38 8.06 8.96
C ARG A 105 -13.10 7.33 7.84
N GLU A 106 -13.18 6.02 7.93
CA GLU A 106 -13.88 5.21 6.93
C GLU A 106 -15.38 5.50 6.93
N LYS A 107 -15.97 5.67 8.09
CA LYS A 107 -17.38 6.03 8.19
C LYS A 107 -17.65 7.39 7.54
N ARG A 108 -16.74 8.35 7.74
CA ARG A 108 -16.89 9.67 7.12
C ARG A 108 -16.84 9.58 5.60
N ARG A 109 -16.01 8.70 5.07
CA ARG A 109 -15.90 8.50 3.63
C ARG A 109 -17.13 7.83 3.04
N ALA A 110 -17.83 7.05 3.85
CA ALA A 110 -19.01 6.34 3.41
C ALA A 110 -20.23 7.26 3.22
N TRP A 111 -20.15 8.47 3.74
CA TRP A 111 -21.19 9.50 3.58
C TRP A 111 -20.82 10.48 2.48
#